data_3d39e67fbdb13f52e8817b84930ab508
#
_entry.id   3d39e67fbdb13f52e8817b84930ab508
#
_cell.length_a   1.000
_cell.length_b   1.000
_cell.length_c   1.000
_cell.angle_alpha   90.00
_cell.angle_beta   90.00
_cell.angle_gamma   90.00
#
_symmetry.space_group_name_H-M   'P 1'
#
loop_
_entity.id
_entity.type
_entity.pdbx_description
1 polymer ?
#
loop_
_entity_poly.entity_id
_entity_poly.type
_entity_poly.pdbx_seq_one_letter_code
_entity_poly.pdbx_strand_id
1 'polypeptide(L)'
;MENSILKLSILLLLFYLSIVSESTPQLLGKFAKKPNKLKYKYETKYFTQTLDHFSFSDVGVFSQRYLINTDNWVGAKRKGPIFMYCGNEGDIEWFASNSGFIWDIAPRFGALLLFPEHRYYGESMPYGSKEQVYKNYTTLSYLTAEQAIADYAVLLRDLKRNLSAEALPVILFGGSYGGMLAAWMRLKYPHMAIGALASSAPVLQFENIVPADTFYDLVSNDFRRESTSCFNTIKESWDALASEGQSTNGLNQLSKKFHLCKDLQSTTPLSDWLSSAYSYLAMVDYPYPSDFLMSLPGHPIREVCRRIDNAADGSDVLDRIFDGVSVYYNYTGDVKCFDLDDDPHGMGGWQWQACTEMVMPMSSNPDTSMFPAWNYNYTYEQERCRTSYGVVPRRRWITTEFGGHDYKTTWSKSASNIIFSNGLLDPWSGGSVLQNISETVVALVTKEGAHHLDLRSSTPEDPDWLVQQRESEVRLIQGWIDDYNQGKASTFSM
;
A
#
# COMPACT_ATOMS: atom_id res chain seq x y z
N MET A 1 49.59 1.45 31.58
CA MET A 1 49.50 1.08 30.15
C MET A 1 48.20 0.34 29.80
N GLU A 2 47.61 -0.43 30.69
CA GLU A 2 46.35 -1.15 30.41
C GLU A 2 45.11 -0.27 30.22
N ASN A 3 45.00 0.88 30.90
CA ASN A 3 43.85 1.79 30.77
C ASN A 3 43.81 2.58 29.47
N SER A 4 44.92 2.69 28.72
CA SER A 4 44.96 3.39 27.43
C SER A 4 44.54 2.48 26.25
N ILE A 5 44.83 1.17 26.36
CA ILE A 5 44.45 0.17 25.35
C ILE A 5 42.93 -0.09 25.41
N LEU A 6 42.35 -0.13 26.61
CA LEU A 6 40.90 -0.33 26.79
C LEU A 6 40.10 0.88 26.28
N LYS A 7 40.58 2.10 26.47
CA LYS A 7 39.94 3.30 25.91
C LYS A 7 40.04 3.39 24.38
N LEU A 8 41.14 2.93 23.79
CA LEU A 8 41.32 2.93 22.35
C LEU A 8 40.43 1.84 21.69
N SER A 9 40.27 0.69 22.35
CA SER A 9 39.38 -0.39 21.89
C SER A 9 37.90 0.01 21.96
N ILE A 10 37.48 0.75 22.99
CA ILE A 10 36.12 1.26 23.13
C ILE A 10 35.86 2.38 22.10
N LEU A 11 36.82 3.26 21.83
CA LEU A 11 36.70 4.26 20.78
C LEU A 11 36.65 3.65 19.38
N LEU A 12 37.40 2.60 19.10
CA LEU A 12 37.36 1.86 17.83
C LEU A 12 36.06 1.07 17.69
N LEU A 13 35.50 0.52 18.77
CA LEU A 13 34.18 -0.12 18.76
C LEU A 13 33.06 0.92 18.53
N LEU A 14 33.14 2.09 19.13
CA LEU A 14 32.19 3.19 18.90
C LEU A 14 32.32 3.79 17.50
N PHE A 15 33.53 3.81 16.90
CA PHE A 15 33.75 4.22 15.52
C PHE A 15 33.27 3.16 14.51
N TYR A 16 33.36 1.86 14.85
CA TYR A 16 32.83 0.77 14.00
C TYR A 16 31.31 0.66 14.07
N LEU A 17 30.69 1.08 15.19
CA LEU A 17 29.22 1.14 15.35
C LEU A 17 28.60 2.37 14.69
N SER A 18 29.41 3.38 14.31
CA SER A 18 28.93 4.57 13.60
C SER A 18 29.06 4.50 12.06
N ILE A 19 29.62 3.42 11.51
CA ILE A 19 29.86 3.27 10.06
C ILE A 19 28.87 2.34 9.37
N VAL A 20 28.00 1.62 10.11
CA VAL A 20 26.99 0.74 9.50
C VAL A 20 25.61 1.10 10.04
N SER A 21 25.19 2.33 9.77
CA SER A 21 23.76 2.66 9.74
C SER A 21 23.28 2.52 8.30
N GLU A 22 23.29 1.27 7.79
CA GLU A 22 22.53 0.94 6.60
C GLU A 22 21.06 0.89 6.98
N SER A 23 20.36 2.02 6.75
CA SER A 23 18.91 2.07 6.86
C SER A 23 18.28 1.30 5.71
N THR A 24 17.39 0.35 6.03
CA THR A 24 16.42 -0.14 5.04
C THR A 24 15.71 1.06 4.44
N PRO A 25 15.58 1.19 3.10
CA PRO A 25 14.71 2.19 2.52
C PRO A 25 13.32 1.99 3.11
N GLN A 26 12.88 2.94 3.96
CA GLN A 26 11.54 2.93 4.48
C GLN A 26 10.63 3.41 3.35
N LEU A 27 9.87 2.49 2.74
CA LEU A 27 8.72 2.80 1.88
C LEU A 27 7.63 3.47 2.74
N LEU A 28 7.92 4.70 3.17
CA LEU A 28 6.99 5.53 3.92
C LEU A 28 6.38 6.54 2.97
N GLY A 29 5.08 6.36 2.77
CA GLY A 29 4.30 7.19 1.90
C GLY A 29 4.30 8.65 2.32
N LYS A 30 4.72 9.50 1.38
CA LYS A 30 4.50 10.93 1.42
C LYS A 30 3.53 11.26 0.31
N PHE A 31 2.28 11.52 0.69
CA PHE A 31 1.16 11.63 -0.23
C PHE A 31 0.63 13.06 -0.31
N ALA A 32 -0.14 13.37 -1.36
CA ALA A 32 -0.76 14.67 -1.56
C ALA A 32 -1.75 15.06 -0.44
N LYS A 33 -1.95 16.35 -0.23
CA LYS A 33 -2.96 16.88 0.72
C LYS A 33 -4.35 16.37 0.36
N LYS A 34 -5.21 16.18 1.39
CA LYS A 34 -6.64 15.88 1.22
C LYS A 34 -7.24 16.75 0.12
N PRO A 35 -7.99 16.20 -0.85
CA PRO A 35 -8.69 17.00 -1.84
C PRO A 35 -9.69 17.91 -1.14
N ASN A 36 -9.67 19.19 -1.50
CA ASN A 36 -10.57 20.21 -0.92
C ASN A 36 -12.07 20.03 -1.28
N LYS A 37 -12.43 19.04 -2.09
CA LYS A 37 -13.80 18.79 -2.54
C LYS A 37 -14.07 17.30 -2.60
N LEU A 38 -15.14 16.86 -1.92
CA LEU A 38 -15.61 15.48 -2.00
C LEU A 38 -16.02 15.15 -3.45
N LYS A 39 -15.42 14.11 -4.01
CA LYS A 39 -15.72 13.65 -5.37
C LYS A 39 -17.06 12.91 -5.44
N TYR A 40 -17.42 12.21 -4.35
CA TYR A 40 -18.64 11.41 -4.25
C TYR A 40 -19.47 11.82 -3.04
N LYS A 41 -20.79 11.62 -3.14
CA LYS A 41 -21.73 11.85 -2.06
C LYS A 41 -21.86 10.59 -1.20
N TYR A 42 -21.73 10.73 0.11
CA TYR A 42 -21.93 9.65 1.10
C TYR A 42 -22.36 10.26 2.44
N GLU A 43 -22.88 9.40 3.30
CA GLU A 43 -23.09 9.71 4.71
C GLU A 43 -21.93 9.15 5.52
N THR A 44 -21.35 9.96 6.40
CA THR A 44 -20.37 9.52 7.39
C THR A 44 -21.10 9.08 8.65
N LYS A 45 -20.80 7.86 9.09
CA LYS A 45 -21.37 7.27 10.31
C LYS A 45 -20.29 6.65 11.17
N TYR A 46 -20.63 6.39 12.42
CA TYR A 46 -19.74 5.80 13.40
C TYR A 46 -20.40 4.58 14.03
N PHE A 47 -19.59 3.55 14.25
CA PHE A 47 -20.00 2.31 14.86
C PHE A 47 -19.17 2.06 16.11
N THR A 48 -19.84 1.67 17.22
CA THR A 48 -19.15 1.28 18.45
C THR A 48 -18.54 -0.10 18.24
N GLN A 49 -17.24 -0.15 18.09
CA GLN A 49 -16.50 -1.36 17.76
C GLN A 49 -15.76 -1.89 18.98
N THR A 50 -15.72 -3.22 19.13
CA THR A 50 -14.94 -3.90 20.18
C THR A 50 -13.44 -3.72 19.90
N LEU A 51 -12.66 -3.38 20.93
CA LEU A 51 -11.21 -3.18 20.77
C LEU A 51 -10.47 -4.48 20.45
N ASP A 52 -10.82 -5.58 21.13
CA ASP A 52 -10.23 -6.92 20.88
C ASP A 52 -11.33 -7.97 20.64
N HIS A 53 -11.37 -8.49 19.40
CA HIS A 53 -12.35 -9.50 19.02
C HIS A 53 -11.98 -10.93 19.44
N PHE A 54 -10.75 -11.16 19.89
CA PHE A 54 -10.19 -12.47 20.14
C PHE A 54 -9.92 -12.77 21.62
N SER A 55 -10.10 -11.77 22.50
CA SER A 55 -10.03 -11.94 23.95
C SER A 55 -11.42 -11.94 24.57
N PHE A 56 -11.57 -12.67 25.67
CA PHE A 56 -12.77 -12.60 26.51
C PHE A 56 -12.65 -11.55 27.62
N SER A 57 -11.50 -10.87 27.74
CA SER A 57 -11.32 -9.76 28.66
C SER A 57 -12.00 -8.51 28.08
N ASP A 58 -12.69 -7.76 28.93
CA ASP A 58 -13.21 -6.44 28.56
C ASP A 58 -12.06 -5.44 28.50
N VAL A 59 -11.60 -5.15 27.30
CA VAL A 59 -10.54 -4.18 27.03
C VAL A 59 -11.07 -2.86 26.46
N GLY A 60 -12.41 -2.74 26.35
CA GLY A 60 -13.09 -1.54 25.91
C GLY A 60 -13.51 -1.53 24.44
N VAL A 61 -13.98 -0.36 24.01
CA VAL A 61 -14.51 -0.11 22.66
C VAL A 61 -13.90 1.16 22.08
N PHE A 62 -14.05 1.32 20.75
CA PHE A 62 -13.71 2.57 20.05
C PHE A 62 -14.78 2.93 19.01
N SER A 63 -14.70 4.15 18.52
CA SER A 63 -15.60 4.65 17.47
C SER A 63 -14.97 4.39 16.11
N GLN A 64 -15.52 3.43 15.35
CA GLN A 64 -15.09 3.16 13.98
C GLN A 64 -15.90 4.01 13.01
N ARG A 65 -15.22 4.84 12.20
CA ARG A 65 -15.85 5.60 11.12
C ARG A 65 -16.16 4.67 9.94
N TYR A 66 -17.29 4.91 9.28
CA TYR A 66 -17.58 4.32 7.98
C TYR A 66 -18.38 5.27 7.09
N LEU A 67 -18.22 5.13 5.78
CA LEU A 67 -18.97 5.88 4.79
C LEU A 67 -20.02 4.96 4.17
N ILE A 68 -21.21 5.48 3.90
CA ILE A 68 -22.28 4.72 3.28
C ILE A 68 -22.99 5.56 2.21
N ASN A 69 -23.26 4.94 1.06
CA ASN A 69 -24.11 5.52 0.03
C ASN A 69 -25.21 4.53 -0.38
N THR A 70 -26.44 5.00 -0.38
CA THR A 70 -27.65 4.22 -0.73
C THR A 70 -28.37 4.78 -1.95
N ASP A 71 -27.82 5.79 -2.63
CA ASP A 71 -28.49 6.49 -3.72
C ASP A 71 -28.89 5.54 -4.88
N ASN A 72 -28.06 4.55 -5.17
CA ASN A 72 -28.32 3.54 -6.20
C ASN A 72 -28.91 2.24 -5.65
N TRP A 73 -29.05 2.10 -4.33
CA TRP A 73 -29.48 0.83 -3.75
C TRP A 73 -30.96 0.55 -4.00
N VAL A 74 -31.23 -0.53 -4.68
CA VAL A 74 -32.62 -0.94 -4.98
C VAL A 74 -33.35 -1.53 -3.77
N GLY A 75 -32.68 -1.68 -2.63
CA GLY A 75 -33.24 -2.16 -1.38
C GLY A 75 -33.28 -3.69 -1.25
N ALA A 76 -33.49 -4.15 -0.01
CA ALA A 76 -33.47 -5.56 0.31
C ALA A 76 -34.54 -6.36 -0.45
N LYS A 77 -35.73 -5.82 -0.65
CA LYS A 77 -36.83 -6.51 -1.35
C LYS A 77 -36.51 -6.83 -2.81
N ARG A 78 -35.70 -5.99 -3.47
CA ARG A 78 -35.24 -6.22 -4.86
C ARG A 78 -33.86 -6.87 -4.92
N LYS A 79 -33.38 -7.40 -3.80
CA LYS A 79 -32.11 -8.13 -3.67
C LYS A 79 -30.88 -7.29 -4.11
N GLY A 80 -30.89 -5.97 -3.87
CA GLY A 80 -29.74 -5.12 -4.15
C GLY A 80 -28.54 -5.53 -3.31
N PRO A 81 -27.41 -5.87 -3.93
CA PRO A 81 -26.20 -6.33 -3.21
C PRO A 81 -25.59 -5.22 -2.36
N ILE A 82 -24.66 -5.61 -1.47
CA ILE A 82 -23.79 -4.69 -0.74
C ILE A 82 -22.40 -4.81 -1.34
N PHE A 83 -21.83 -3.69 -1.79
CA PHE A 83 -20.45 -3.55 -2.21
C PHE A 83 -19.67 -2.89 -1.09
N MET A 84 -18.71 -3.61 -0.52
CA MET A 84 -17.92 -3.13 0.61
C MET A 84 -16.45 -3.00 0.21
N TYR A 85 -15.91 -1.79 0.33
CA TYR A 85 -14.48 -1.54 0.19
C TYR A 85 -13.79 -1.79 1.53
N CYS A 86 -12.79 -2.66 1.58
CA CYS A 86 -11.99 -2.91 2.78
C CYS A 86 -10.99 -1.76 2.96
N GLY A 87 -11.22 -0.91 3.96
CA GLY A 87 -10.38 0.25 4.22
C GLY A 87 -8.91 -0.11 4.43
N ASN A 88 -8.03 0.70 3.87
CA ASN A 88 -6.58 0.52 3.92
C ASN A 88 -5.95 1.27 5.10
N GLU A 89 -4.61 1.36 5.05
CA GLU A 89 -3.70 2.05 5.95
C GLU A 89 -3.73 3.59 5.81
N GLY A 90 -4.92 4.19 5.85
CA GLY A 90 -5.12 5.63 5.71
C GLY A 90 -6.56 6.07 5.92
N ASP A 91 -6.83 7.35 5.66
CA ASP A 91 -8.15 7.95 5.76
C ASP A 91 -9.13 7.35 4.73
N ILE A 92 -10.29 6.87 5.18
CA ILE A 92 -11.25 6.20 4.30
C ILE A 92 -11.87 7.13 3.25
N GLU A 93 -11.96 8.43 3.49
CA GLU A 93 -12.45 9.40 2.49
C GLU A 93 -11.50 9.50 1.30
N TRP A 94 -10.19 9.40 1.57
CA TRP A 94 -9.20 9.37 0.51
C TRP A 94 -9.34 8.13 -0.36
N PHE A 95 -9.51 6.94 0.24
CA PHE A 95 -9.73 5.70 -0.51
C PHE A 95 -11.06 5.72 -1.27
N ALA A 96 -12.15 6.18 -0.66
CA ALA A 96 -13.44 6.30 -1.31
C ALA A 96 -13.38 7.23 -2.53
N SER A 97 -12.66 8.35 -2.43
CA SER A 97 -12.48 9.32 -3.53
C SER A 97 -11.64 8.76 -4.68
N ASN A 98 -10.77 7.79 -4.38
CA ASN A 98 -9.83 7.21 -5.33
C ASN A 98 -10.21 5.81 -5.84
N SER A 99 -11.30 5.22 -5.39
CA SER A 99 -11.82 3.92 -5.81
C SER A 99 -13.08 4.07 -6.67
N GLY A 100 -12.96 4.82 -7.78
CA GLY A 100 -14.08 5.21 -8.61
C GLY A 100 -14.84 4.04 -9.24
N PHE A 101 -14.15 2.93 -9.55
CA PHE A 101 -14.76 1.76 -10.15
C PHE A 101 -15.98 1.25 -9.37
N ILE A 102 -15.89 1.15 -8.04
CA ILE A 102 -17.02 0.68 -7.22
C ILE A 102 -18.23 1.62 -7.32
N TRP A 103 -17.98 2.95 -7.48
CA TRP A 103 -19.02 3.94 -7.68
C TRP A 103 -19.64 3.85 -9.07
N ASP A 104 -18.81 3.64 -10.10
CA ASP A 104 -19.23 3.55 -11.50
C ASP A 104 -20.13 2.35 -11.74
N ILE A 105 -19.85 1.20 -11.10
CA ILE A 105 -20.61 -0.03 -11.29
C ILE A 105 -21.83 -0.15 -10.35
N ALA A 106 -21.89 0.58 -9.23
CA ALA A 106 -23.00 0.49 -8.28
C ALA A 106 -24.39 0.65 -8.90
N PRO A 107 -24.64 1.61 -9.82
CA PRO A 107 -25.93 1.74 -10.50
C PRO A 107 -26.34 0.50 -11.29
N ARG A 108 -25.40 -0.15 -11.97
CA ARG A 108 -25.64 -1.37 -12.77
C ARG A 108 -26.16 -2.53 -11.92
N PHE A 109 -25.67 -2.65 -10.69
CA PHE A 109 -26.03 -3.71 -9.76
C PHE A 109 -27.17 -3.31 -8.81
N GLY A 110 -27.54 -2.03 -8.76
CA GLY A 110 -28.44 -1.51 -7.74
C GLY A 110 -27.85 -1.71 -6.33
N ALA A 111 -26.55 -1.48 -6.17
CA ALA A 111 -25.80 -1.81 -4.97
C ALA A 111 -25.79 -0.68 -3.93
N LEU A 112 -25.80 -1.07 -2.64
CA LEU A 112 -25.38 -0.22 -1.54
C LEU A 112 -23.86 -0.19 -1.47
N LEU A 113 -23.27 0.99 -1.27
CA LEU A 113 -21.82 1.15 -1.07
C LEU A 113 -21.50 1.36 0.40
N LEU A 114 -20.50 0.61 0.90
CA LEU A 114 -20.01 0.66 2.27
C LEU A 114 -18.49 0.73 2.29
N PHE A 115 -17.95 1.72 3.01
CA PHE A 115 -16.51 1.93 3.17
C PHE A 115 -16.18 2.01 4.66
N PRO A 116 -15.97 0.88 5.36
CA PRO A 116 -15.47 0.90 6.74
C PRO A 116 -14.02 1.37 6.76
N GLU A 117 -13.69 2.24 7.70
CA GLU A 117 -12.33 2.68 7.94
C GLU A 117 -11.57 1.64 8.77
N HIS A 118 -10.30 1.47 8.46
CA HIS A 118 -9.42 0.58 9.22
C HIS A 118 -9.11 1.18 10.58
N ARG A 119 -9.18 0.35 11.65
CA ARG A 119 -8.74 0.77 12.99
C ARG A 119 -7.33 1.36 12.97
N TYR A 120 -7.07 2.36 13.80
CA TYR A 120 -5.82 3.10 13.92
C TYR A 120 -5.45 4.01 12.74
N TYR A 121 -6.34 4.13 11.75
CA TYR A 121 -6.16 5.05 10.62
C TYR A 121 -7.34 6.04 10.57
N GLY A 122 -7.12 7.16 9.89
CA GLY A 122 -8.13 8.21 9.76
C GLY A 122 -8.64 8.73 11.09
N GLU A 123 -9.94 8.58 11.32
CA GLU A 123 -10.63 8.96 12.57
C GLU A 123 -10.94 7.75 13.48
N SER A 124 -10.73 6.53 13.00
CA SER A 124 -11.01 5.29 13.72
C SER A 124 -9.89 4.95 14.72
N MET A 125 -9.65 5.88 15.66
CA MET A 125 -8.56 5.79 16.63
C MET A 125 -9.07 5.18 17.95
N PRO A 126 -8.64 3.95 18.30
CA PRO A 126 -8.76 3.47 19.67
C PRO A 126 -8.10 4.45 20.65
N TYR A 127 -8.56 4.48 21.89
CA TYR A 127 -8.06 5.38 22.94
C TYR A 127 -8.21 6.88 22.67
N GLY A 128 -8.99 7.29 21.65
CA GLY A 128 -9.48 8.64 21.45
C GLY A 128 -8.72 9.51 20.46
N SER A 129 -7.40 9.46 20.40
CA SER A 129 -6.65 10.29 19.43
C SER A 129 -5.38 9.64 18.90
N LYS A 130 -4.91 10.12 17.74
CA LYS A 130 -3.65 9.72 17.12
C LYS A 130 -2.47 9.89 18.10
N GLU A 131 -2.40 11.01 18.79
CA GLU A 131 -1.32 11.33 19.73
C GLU A 131 -1.29 10.35 20.91
N GLN A 132 -2.46 9.92 21.40
CA GLN A 132 -2.54 8.94 22.49
C GLN A 132 -2.16 7.54 22.03
N VAL A 133 -2.64 7.13 20.87
CA VAL A 133 -2.41 5.81 20.29
C VAL A 133 -0.94 5.57 20.01
N TYR A 134 -0.25 6.53 19.37
CA TYR A 134 1.14 6.38 18.98
C TYR A 134 2.16 6.73 20.06
N LYS A 135 1.69 7.22 21.22
CA LYS A 135 2.54 7.57 22.36
C LYS A 135 3.15 6.34 23.04
N ASN A 136 2.44 5.22 23.02
CA ASN A 136 2.85 4.01 23.67
C ASN A 136 2.54 2.79 22.79
N TYR A 137 3.55 1.99 22.49
CA TYR A 137 3.39 0.79 21.66
C TYR A 137 2.43 -0.26 22.24
N THR A 138 2.16 -0.26 23.56
CA THR A 138 1.14 -1.16 24.14
C THR A 138 -0.27 -0.84 23.64
N THR A 139 -0.55 0.41 23.30
CA THR A 139 -1.83 0.83 22.71
C THR A 139 -1.96 0.41 21.24
N LEU A 140 -0.85 0.12 20.55
CA LEU A 140 -0.83 -0.37 19.17
C LEU A 140 -1.05 -1.88 19.03
N SER A 141 -1.10 -2.63 20.15
CA SER A 141 -1.16 -4.10 20.14
C SER A 141 -2.37 -4.68 19.41
N TYR A 142 -3.43 -3.90 19.22
CA TYR A 142 -4.64 -4.32 18.49
C TYR A 142 -4.67 -3.83 17.03
N LEU A 143 -3.60 -3.19 16.55
CA LEU A 143 -3.44 -2.86 15.13
C LEU A 143 -2.94 -4.10 14.40
N THR A 144 -3.86 -4.94 13.95
CA THR A 144 -3.59 -6.13 13.15
C THR A 144 -4.63 -6.34 12.06
N ALA A 145 -4.26 -7.05 11.00
CA ALA A 145 -5.15 -7.41 9.89
C ALA A 145 -6.34 -8.24 10.36
N GLU A 146 -6.13 -9.19 11.29
CA GLU A 146 -7.19 -10.03 11.83
C GLU A 146 -8.24 -9.21 12.58
N GLN A 147 -7.80 -8.27 13.41
CA GLN A 147 -8.70 -7.36 14.13
C GLN A 147 -9.50 -6.50 13.14
N ALA A 148 -8.85 -5.98 12.09
CA ALA A 148 -9.51 -5.14 11.08
C ALA A 148 -10.58 -5.90 10.30
N ILE A 149 -10.31 -7.11 9.82
CA ILE A 149 -11.33 -7.90 9.12
C ILE A 149 -12.45 -8.37 10.04
N ALA A 150 -12.18 -8.56 11.34
CA ALA A 150 -13.22 -8.82 12.35
C ALA A 150 -14.10 -7.58 12.56
N ASP A 151 -13.53 -6.36 12.61
CA ASP A 151 -14.29 -5.10 12.62
C ASP A 151 -15.28 -5.05 11.46
N TYR A 152 -14.79 -5.32 10.25
CA TYR A 152 -15.62 -5.27 9.04
C TYR A 152 -16.75 -6.30 9.10
N ALA A 153 -16.49 -7.50 9.59
CA ALA A 153 -17.49 -8.54 9.73
C ALA A 153 -18.58 -8.15 10.75
N VAL A 154 -18.19 -7.59 11.89
CA VAL A 154 -19.13 -7.16 12.94
C VAL A 154 -19.97 -5.97 12.47
N LEU A 155 -19.36 -4.95 11.90
CA LEU A 155 -20.08 -3.79 11.33
C LEU A 155 -21.06 -4.25 10.23
N LEU A 156 -20.61 -5.10 9.30
CA LEU A 156 -21.42 -5.59 8.21
C LEU A 156 -22.64 -6.41 8.71
N ARG A 157 -22.45 -7.27 9.70
CA ARG A 157 -23.53 -8.03 10.34
C ARG A 157 -24.60 -7.10 10.90
N ASP A 158 -24.21 -6.11 11.68
CA ASP A 158 -25.13 -5.19 12.33
C ASP A 158 -25.82 -4.27 11.32
N LEU A 159 -25.09 -3.81 10.30
CA LEU A 159 -25.68 -3.03 9.20
C LEU A 159 -26.73 -3.85 8.44
N LYS A 160 -26.43 -5.10 8.10
CA LYS A 160 -27.40 -5.99 7.41
C LYS A 160 -28.67 -6.19 8.23
N ARG A 161 -28.56 -6.39 9.56
CA ARG A 161 -29.73 -6.49 10.45
C ARG A 161 -30.56 -5.20 10.46
N ASN A 162 -29.91 -4.05 10.61
CA ASN A 162 -30.58 -2.77 10.66
C ASN A 162 -31.33 -2.40 9.35
N LEU A 163 -30.85 -2.92 8.23
CA LEU A 163 -31.42 -2.71 6.89
C LEU A 163 -32.37 -3.86 6.46
N SER A 164 -32.61 -4.88 7.31
CA SER A 164 -33.30 -6.13 6.95
C SER A 164 -32.72 -6.76 5.67
N ALA A 165 -31.39 -6.79 5.59
CA ALA A 165 -30.61 -7.18 4.43
C ALA A 165 -29.74 -8.42 4.69
N GLU A 166 -30.09 -9.24 5.71
CA GLU A 166 -29.28 -10.40 6.14
C GLU A 166 -29.06 -11.39 4.99
N ALA A 167 -30.06 -11.58 4.14
CA ALA A 167 -30.00 -12.50 3.01
C ALA A 167 -29.36 -11.91 1.74
N LEU A 168 -28.83 -10.68 1.79
CA LEU A 168 -28.24 -10.05 0.59
C LEU A 168 -26.78 -10.48 0.39
N PRO A 169 -26.37 -10.67 -0.88
CA PRO A 169 -24.97 -10.93 -1.21
C PRO A 169 -24.09 -9.71 -0.93
N VAL A 170 -22.86 -9.97 -0.51
CA VAL A 170 -21.83 -8.96 -0.28
C VAL A 170 -20.65 -9.26 -1.19
N ILE A 171 -20.15 -8.25 -1.90
CA ILE A 171 -18.90 -8.29 -2.64
C ILE A 171 -17.91 -7.36 -1.96
N LEU A 172 -16.71 -7.87 -1.72
CA LEU A 172 -15.59 -7.11 -1.16
C LEU A 172 -14.74 -6.51 -2.27
N PHE A 173 -14.25 -5.31 -2.04
CA PHE A 173 -13.33 -4.60 -2.92
C PHE A 173 -12.15 -4.10 -2.10
N GLY A 174 -10.99 -4.07 -2.69
CA GLY A 174 -9.84 -3.43 -2.07
C GLY A 174 -8.65 -3.35 -3.02
N GLY A 175 -7.83 -2.33 -2.86
CA GLY A 175 -6.56 -2.16 -3.55
C GLY A 175 -5.38 -2.26 -2.59
N SER A 176 -4.23 -2.77 -3.04
CA SER A 176 -3.03 -2.86 -2.21
C SER A 176 -3.28 -3.66 -0.92
N TYR A 177 -2.93 -3.11 0.25
CA TYR A 177 -3.27 -3.71 1.54
C TYR A 177 -4.78 -3.92 1.73
N GLY A 178 -5.63 -3.00 1.27
CA GLY A 178 -7.09 -3.20 1.26
C GLY A 178 -7.50 -4.38 0.39
N GLY A 179 -6.78 -4.65 -0.70
CA GLY A 179 -6.94 -5.85 -1.53
C GLY A 179 -6.54 -7.13 -0.80
N MET A 180 -5.44 -7.08 -0.02
CA MET A 180 -5.06 -8.18 0.87
C MET A 180 -6.17 -8.45 1.89
N LEU A 181 -6.69 -7.41 2.54
CA LEU A 181 -7.81 -7.53 3.49
C LEU A 181 -9.07 -8.09 2.84
N ALA A 182 -9.42 -7.67 1.62
CA ALA A 182 -10.57 -8.20 0.89
C ALA A 182 -10.42 -9.70 0.61
N ALA A 183 -9.25 -10.14 0.12
CA ALA A 183 -8.96 -11.55 -0.10
C ALA A 183 -8.98 -12.34 1.21
N TRP A 184 -8.34 -11.85 2.26
CA TRP A 184 -8.30 -12.53 3.57
C TRP A 184 -9.65 -12.54 4.27
N MET A 185 -10.47 -11.50 4.16
CA MET A 185 -11.83 -11.50 4.67
C MET A 185 -12.68 -12.53 3.94
N ARG A 186 -12.54 -12.68 2.62
CA ARG A 186 -13.24 -13.73 1.87
C ARG A 186 -12.80 -15.14 2.30
N LEU A 187 -11.53 -15.33 2.64
CA LEU A 187 -11.01 -16.61 3.18
C LEU A 187 -11.55 -16.92 4.58
N LYS A 188 -11.53 -15.93 5.49
CA LYS A 188 -11.87 -16.15 6.92
C LYS A 188 -13.37 -16.05 7.23
N TYR A 189 -14.09 -15.24 6.48
CA TYR A 189 -15.52 -14.97 6.69
C TYR A 189 -16.35 -15.26 5.42
N PRO A 190 -16.27 -16.51 4.85
CA PRO A 190 -16.97 -16.84 3.61
C PRO A 190 -18.49 -16.77 3.71
N HIS A 191 -19.03 -16.81 4.93
CA HIS A 191 -20.44 -16.60 5.24
C HIS A 191 -20.87 -15.13 5.25
N MET A 192 -19.93 -14.19 5.30
CA MET A 192 -20.22 -12.75 5.30
C MET A 192 -20.20 -12.15 3.91
N ALA A 193 -19.34 -12.65 3.02
CA ALA A 193 -19.16 -12.13 1.66
C ALA A 193 -19.06 -13.29 0.66
N ILE A 194 -19.70 -13.15 -0.50
CA ILE A 194 -19.75 -14.19 -1.54
C ILE A 194 -18.60 -14.12 -2.53
N GLY A 195 -17.88 -12.98 -2.59
CA GLY A 195 -16.74 -12.79 -3.47
C GLY A 195 -15.92 -11.56 -3.10
N ALA A 196 -14.71 -11.48 -3.66
CA ALA A 196 -13.79 -10.38 -3.45
C ALA A 196 -13.03 -10.00 -4.74
N LEU A 197 -12.90 -8.69 -5.00
CA LEU A 197 -11.95 -8.12 -5.95
C LEU A 197 -10.76 -7.57 -5.15
N ALA A 198 -9.61 -8.23 -5.27
CA ALA A 198 -8.35 -7.92 -4.64
C ALA A 198 -7.38 -7.36 -5.70
N SER A 199 -7.38 -6.05 -5.87
CA SER A 199 -6.57 -5.39 -6.88
C SER A 199 -5.19 -5.04 -6.34
N SER A 200 -4.14 -5.39 -7.10
CA SER A 200 -2.73 -5.14 -6.73
C SER A 200 -2.41 -5.57 -5.29
N ALA A 201 -2.91 -6.72 -4.89
CA ALA A 201 -2.82 -7.24 -3.53
C ALA A 201 -1.57 -8.12 -3.37
N PRO A 202 -0.48 -7.67 -2.69
CA PRO A 202 0.77 -8.41 -2.60
C PRO A 202 0.73 -9.49 -1.50
N VAL A 203 -0.26 -10.37 -1.57
CA VAL A 203 -0.52 -11.44 -0.59
C VAL A 203 0.58 -12.50 -0.50
N LEU A 204 1.54 -12.47 -1.42
CA LEU A 204 2.69 -13.38 -1.51
C LEU A 204 4.03 -12.70 -1.20
N GLN A 205 4.07 -11.39 -0.90
CA GLN A 205 5.31 -10.64 -0.60
C GLN A 205 5.84 -10.96 0.80
N PHE A 206 6.00 -12.26 1.10
CA PHE A 206 6.45 -12.75 2.40
C PHE A 206 7.63 -13.70 2.26
N GLU A 207 8.28 -13.99 3.41
CA GLU A 207 9.50 -14.79 3.48
C GLU A 207 9.39 -16.12 2.73
N ASN A 208 10.36 -16.41 1.87
CA ASN A 208 10.51 -17.66 1.10
C ASN A 208 9.36 -17.96 0.11
N ILE A 209 8.60 -16.97 -0.30
CA ILE A 209 7.54 -17.12 -1.33
C ILE A 209 7.96 -16.48 -2.63
N VAL A 210 8.41 -15.21 -2.57
CA VAL A 210 8.97 -14.50 -3.73
C VAL A 210 10.39 -14.02 -3.41
N PRO A 211 11.28 -13.84 -4.40
CA PRO A 211 12.61 -13.27 -4.19
C PRO A 211 12.50 -11.86 -3.59
N ALA A 212 13.37 -11.56 -2.62
CA ALA A 212 13.29 -10.28 -1.91
C ALA A 212 13.64 -9.06 -2.79
N ASP A 213 14.38 -9.24 -3.88
CA ASP A 213 14.77 -8.19 -4.84
C ASP A 213 13.68 -7.85 -5.86
N THR A 214 12.64 -8.67 -5.97
CA THR A 214 11.59 -8.55 -6.99
C THR A 214 10.98 -7.14 -7.07
N PHE A 215 10.66 -6.50 -5.94
CA PHE A 215 10.04 -5.19 -5.93
C PHE A 215 10.94 -4.11 -6.57
N TYR A 216 12.19 -3.99 -6.11
CA TYR A 216 13.12 -2.98 -6.62
C TYR A 216 13.61 -3.29 -8.04
N ASP A 217 13.64 -4.56 -8.44
CA ASP A 217 13.91 -4.95 -9.81
C ASP A 217 12.80 -4.52 -10.76
N LEU A 218 11.54 -4.63 -10.36
CA LEU A 218 10.39 -4.15 -11.14
C LEU A 218 10.42 -2.63 -11.27
N VAL A 219 10.58 -1.88 -10.17
CA VAL A 219 10.76 -0.42 -10.23
C VAL A 219 11.89 -0.06 -11.20
N SER A 220 13.04 -0.69 -11.07
CA SER A 220 14.22 -0.42 -11.88
C SER A 220 13.99 -0.73 -13.38
N ASN A 221 13.26 -1.80 -13.67
CA ASN A 221 12.92 -2.19 -15.04
C ASN A 221 11.95 -1.21 -15.70
N ASP A 222 11.03 -0.61 -14.96
CA ASP A 222 10.12 0.42 -15.48
C ASP A 222 10.90 1.66 -15.92
N PHE A 223 11.84 2.14 -15.10
CA PHE A 223 12.72 3.24 -15.49
C PHE A 223 13.65 2.87 -16.65
N ARG A 224 14.26 1.67 -16.63
CA ARG A 224 15.15 1.20 -17.70
C ARG A 224 14.42 1.07 -19.02
N ARG A 225 13.17 0.58 -19.01
CA ARG A 225 12.33 0.46 -20.21
C ARG A 225 12.02 1.82 -20.82
N GLU A 226 11.79 2.84 -20.01
CA GLU A 226 11.55 4.19 -20.50
C GLU A 226 12.86 4.83 -21.02
N SER A 227 13.95 4.76 -20.26
CA SER A 227 15.26 5.29 -20.66
C SER A 227 16.41 4.62 -19.91
N THR A 228 17.33 3.98 -20.65
CA THR A 228 18.56 3.44 -20.07
C THR A 228 19.49 4.54 -19.51
N SER A 229 19.51 5.72 -20.13
CA SER A 229 20.27 6.87 -19.64
C SER A 229 19.74 7.36 -18.29
N CYS A 230 18.44 7.55 -18.17
CA CYS A 230 17.75 7.91 -16.92
C CYS A 230 18.05 6.90 -15.81
N PHE A 231 17.88 5.60 -16.09
CA PHE A 231 18.22 4.52 -15.16
C PHE A 231 19.67 4.62 -14.65
N ASN A 232 20.64 4.82 -15.55
CA ASN A 232 22.05 4.93 -15.20
C ASN A 232 22.32 6.19 -14.37
N THR A 233 21.75 7.33 -14.74
CA THR A 233 21.88 8.59 -13.99
C THR A 233 21.36 8.47 -12.57
N ILE A 234 20.20 7.80 -12.37
CA ILE A 234 19.67 7.51 -11.03
C ILE A 234 20.63 6.60 -10.27
N LYS A 235 21.12 5.54 -10.91
CA LYS A 235 22.06 4.60 -10.29
C LYS A 235 23.37 5.29 -9.84
N GLU A 236 23.93 6.15 -10.66
CA GLU A 236 25.14 6.90 -10.36
C GLU A 236 24.95 7.98 -9.27
N SER A 237 23.73 8.47 -9.13
CA SER A 237 23.43 9.57 -8.19
C SER A 237 23.63 9.20 -6.72
N TRP A 238 23.54 7.93 -6.36
CA TRP A 238 23.73 7.48 -4.97
C TRP A 238 25.16 7.68 -4.49
N ASP A 239 26.16 7.39 -5.36
CA ASP A 239 27.57 7.63 -5.05
C ASP A 239 27.87 9.13 -4.98
N ALA A 240 27.28 9.92 -5.88
CA ALA A 240 27.39 11.38 -5.84
C ALA A 240 26.81 11.97 -4.56
N LEU A 241 25.63 11.49 -4.13
CA LEU A 241 24.98 11.90 -2.89
C LEU A 241 25.83 11.55 -1.66
N ALA A 242 26.39 10.34 -1.61
CA ALA A 242 27.25 9.90 -0.53
C ALA A 242 28.54 10.71 -0.47
N SER A 243 29.16 10.98 -1.63
CA SER A 243 30.38 11.79 -1.75
C SER A 243 30.16 13.23 -1.31
N GLU A 244 29.09 13.87 -1.79
CA GLU A 244 28.74 15.25 -1.40
C GLU A 244 28.47 15.33 0.10
N GLY A 245 27.72 14.36 0.67
CA GLY A 245 27.42 14.34 2.11
C GLY A 245 28.65 14.24 3.02
N GLN A 246 29.79 13.73 2.50
CA GLN A 246 31.06 13.66 3.22
C GLN A 246 31.94 14.91 3.01
N SER A 247 31.61 15.79 2.06
CA SER A 247 32.36 16.99 1.77
C SER A 247 32.21 18.05 2.87
N THR A 248 33.15 18.99 2.93
CA THR A 248 33.06 20.12 3.85
C THR A 248 31.82 20.95 3.51
N ASN A 249 30.88 21.07 4.47
CA ASN A 249 29.58 21.74 4.29
C ASN A 249 28.63 21.06 3.29
N GLY A 250 28.89 19.81 2.90
CA GLY A 250 28.11 19.09 1.86
C GLY A 250 26.66 18.87 2.25
N LEU A 251 26.35 18.54 3.50
CA LEU A 251 24.95 18.38 3.97
C LEU A 251 24.14 19.68 3.79
N ASN A 252 24.74 20.84 4.05
CA ASN A 252 24.08 22.13 3.82
C ASN A 252 23.92 22.43 2.32
N GLN A 253 24.91 22.06 1.49
CA GLN A 253 24.80 22.17 0.04
C GLN A 253 23.69 21.29 -0.52
N LEU A 254 23.59 20.02 -0.08
CA LEU A 254 22.50 19.12 -0.41
C LEU A 254 21.13 19.69 0.02
N SER A 255 21.03 20.21 1.25
CA SER A 255 19.79 20.80 1.74
C SER A 255 19.32 21.96 0.87
N LYS A 256 20.23 22.80 0.40
CA LYS A 256 19.92 23.90 -0.52
C LYS A 256 19.58 23.40 -1.92
N LYS A 257 20.37 22.46 -2.48
CA LYS A 257 20.16 21.89 -3.82
C LYS A 257 18.79 21.22 -3.94
N PHE A 258 18.38 20.46 -2.91
CA PHE A 258 17.09 19.80 -2.86
C PHE A 258 15.96 20.64 -2.23
N HIS A 259 16.18 21.93 -2.01
CA HIS A 259 15.18 22.87 -1.47
C HIS A 259 14.51 22.35 -0.19
N LEU A 260 15.26 21.76 0.74
CA LEU A 260 14.71 21.21 1.96
C LEU A 260 14.29 22.31 2.94
N CYS A 261 13.20 22.08 3.69
CA CYS A 261 12.71 23.01 4.73
C CYS A 261 13.62 23.03 5.98
N LYS A 262 14.42 21.97 6.17
CA LYS A 262 15.35 21.81 7.30
C LYS A 262 16.70 21.32 6.77
N ASP A 263 17.79 21.74 7.42
CA ASP A 263 19.12 21.27 7.07
C ASP A 263 19.31 19.80 7.45
N LEU A 264 19.93 19.03 6.54
CA LEU A 264 20.27 17.62 6.76
C LEU A 264 21.28 17.46 7.89
N GLN A 265 21.09 16.40 8.67
CA GLN A 265 22.08 15.91 9.65
C GLN A 265 22.83 14.67 9.13
N SER A 266 22.30 14.01 8.13
CA SER A 266 22.90 12.91 7.37
C SER A 266 22.24 12.81 5.99
N THR A 267 22.83 12.04 5.07
CA THR A 267 22.26 11.81 3.72
C THR A 267 21.08 10.83 3.72
N THR A 268 20.94 10.01 4.77
CA THR A 268 19.93 8.94 4.83
C THR A 268 18.50 9.43 4.60
N PRO A 269 17.96 10.48 5.27
CA PRO A 269 16.60 10.93 5.03
C PRO A 269 16.35 11.37 3.58
N LEU A 270 17.37 11.97 2.92
CA LEU A 270 17.28 12.36 1.53
C LEU A 270 17.32 11.14 0.60
N SER A 271 18.16 10.14 0.89
CA SER A 271 18.19 8.87 0.15
C SER A 271 16.85 8.15 0.22
N ASP A 272 16.24 8.06 1.41
CA ASP A 272 14.93 7.44 1.62
C ASP A 272 13.83 8.21 0.86
N TRP A 273 13.89 9.53 0.86
CA TRP A 273 12.95 10.39 0.14
C TRP A 273 13.04 10.18 -1.38
N LEU A 274 14.24 10.09 -1.95
CA LEU A 274 14.47 9.79 -3.36
C LEU A 274 13.99 8.38 -3.72
N SER A 275 14.34 7.37 -2.93
CA SER A 275 13.93 5.98 -3.13
C SER A 275 12.40 5.83 -3.10
N SER A 276 11.74 6.54 -2.18
CA SER A 276 10.28 6.59 -2.08
C SER A 276 9.66 7.18 -3.35
N ALA A 277 10.19 8.31 -3.85
CA ALA A 277 9.68 8.93 -5.08
C ALA A 277 9.71 7.96 -6.27
N TYR A 278 10.83 7.29 -6.50
CA TYR A 278 10.95 6.34 -7.62
C TYR A 278 10.00 5.15 -7.48
N SER A 279 9.87 4.62 -6.27
CA SER A 279 8.95 3.50 -5.99
C SER A 279 7.49 3.90 -6.22
N TYR A 280 7.07 5.08 -5.73
CA TYR A 280 5.71 5.57 -5.94
C TYR A 280 5.43 5.98 -7.38
N LEU A 281 6.42 6.55 -8.09
CA LEU A 281 6.27 6.84 -9.52
C LEU A 281 5.99 5.57 -10.32
N ALA A 282 6.67 4.46 -10.01
CA ALA A 282 6.41 3.18 -10.65
C ALA A 282 5.02 2.64 -10.30
N MET A 283 4.60 2.75 -9.03
CA MET A 283 3.25 2.35 -8.61
C MET A 283 2.16 3.10 -9.39
N VAL A 284 2.33 4.39 -9.67
CA VAL A 284 1.30 5.21 -10.31
C VAL A 284 1.66 5.67 -11.73
N ASP A 285 2.44 4.86 -12.47
CA ASP A 285 2.75 5.14 -13.88
C ASP A 285 1.51 4.94 -14.77
N TYR A 286 0.45 5.70 -14.46
CA TYR A 286 -0.82 5.64 -15.15
C TYR A 286 -0.77 6.31 -16.52
N PRO A 287 -1.57 5.87 -17.51
CA PRO A 287 -1.54 6.41 -18.86
C PRO A 287 -2.11 7.84 -18.97
N TYR A 288 -2.69 8.38 -17.92
CA TYR A 288 -3.30 9.71 -17.85
C TYR A 288 -2.98 10.41 -16.51
N PRO A 289 -3.18 11.75 -16.41
CA PRO A 289 -2.94 12.47 -15.17
C PRO A 289 -3.77 11.95 -13.98
N SER A 290 -3.17 11.95 -12.80
CA SER A 290 -3.80 11.43 -11.58
C SER A 290 -3.42 12.25 -10.36
N ASP A 291 -4.36 12.37 -9.40
CA ASP A 291 -4.16 12.99 -8.09
C ASP A 291 -4.20 11.94 -6.95
N PHE A 292 -3.92 10.67 -7.25
CA PHE A 292 -4.04 9.61 -6.25
C PHE A 292 -3.00 9.75 -5.13
N LEU A 293 -1.72 9.64 -5.43
CA LEU A 293 -0.65 9.83 -4.44
C LEU A 293 -0.18 11.29 -4.41
N MET A 294 0.14 11.81 -5.57
CA MET A 294 0.52 13.19 -5.83
C MET A 294 -0.16 13.63 -7.13
N SER A 295 -0.24 14.95 -7.36
CA SER A 295 -0.68 15.48 -8.66
C SER A 295 0.39 15.19 -9.70
N LEU A 296 0.14 14.20 -10.57
CA LEU A 296 1.11 13.69 -11.54
C LEU A 296 0.60 13.76 -12.97
N PRO A 297 1.47 13.93 -13.96
CA PRO A 297 1.11 13.79 -15.37
C PRO A 297 0.81 12.33 -15.73
N GLY A 298 0.25 12.10 -16.91
CA GLY A 298 0.22 10.76 -17.51
C GLY A 298 1.64 10.28 -17.82
N HIS A 299 1.90 8.99 -17.59
CA HIS A 299 3.22 8.36 -17.71
C HIS A 299 4.31 9.15 -16.95
N PRO A 300 4.19 9.28 -15.61
CA PRO A 300 5.09 10.12 -14.82
C PRO A 300 6.56 9.68 -14.89
N ILE A 301 6.85 8.37 -15.04
CA ILE A 301 8.25 7.90 -15.24
C ILE A 301 8.84 8.51 -16.52
N ARG A 302 8.06 8.57 -17.60
CA ARG A 302 8.49 9.20 -18.86
C ARG A 302 8.88 10.66 -18.65
N GLU A 303 8.08 11.41 -17.91
CA GLU A 303 8.35 12.82 -17.62
C GLU A 303 9.59 12.98 -16.73
N VAL A 304 9.79 12.11 -15.72
CA VAL A 304 11.01 12.07 -14.91
C VAL A 304 12.24 11.85 -15.78
N CYS A 305 12.21 10.80 -16.60
CA CYS A 305 13.34 10.47 -17.48
C CYS A 305 13.59 11.55 -18.51
N ARG A 306 12.55 12.18 -19.06
CA ARG A 306 12.68 13.32 -19.97
C ARG A 306 13.43 14.50 -19.31
N ARG A 307 13.14 14.81 -18.04
CA ARG A 307 13.84 15.87 -17.31
C ARG A 307 15.29 15.50 -17.01
N ILE A 308 15.55 14.29 -16.56
CA ILE A 308 16.90 13.80 -16.26
C ILE A 308 17.77 13.80 -17.53
N ASP A 309 17.26 13.30 -18.66
CA ASP A 309 18.03 13.14 -19.90
C ASP A 309 18.24 14.47 -20.64
N ASN A 310 17.30 15.41 -20.53
CA ASN A 310 17.37 16.72 -21.20
C ASN A 310 17.71 17.87 -20.23
N ALA A 311 18.42 17.60 -19.15
CA ALA A 311 18.86 18.64 -18.21
C ALA A 311 19.75 19.67 -18.92
N ALA A 312 19.74 20.91 -18.40
CA ALA A 312 20.52 22.01 -18.95
C ALA A 312 22.03 21.71 -18.99
N ASP A 313 22.73 22.27 -19.99
CA ASP A 313 24.16 22.14 -20.10
C ASP A 313 24.87 22.65 -18.80
N GLY A 314 25.77 21.81 -18.28
CA GLY A 314 26.50 22.08 -17.03
C GLY A 314 25.79 21.58 -15.76
N SER A 315 24.59 21.00 -15.84
CA SER A 315 23.95 20.36 -14.71
C SER A 315 24.75 19.14 -14.25
N ASP A 316 25.05 19.06 -12.97
CA ASP A 316 25.63 17.84 -12.39
C ASP A 316 24.55 16.73 -12.20
N VAL A 317 24.99 15.54 -11.78
CA VAL A 317 24.08 14.42 -11.60
C VAL A 317 22.98 14.71 -10.57
N LEU A 318 23.27 15.42 -9.47
CA LEU A 318 22.30 15.74 -8.43
C LEU A 318 21.31 16.83 -8.85
N ASP A 319 21.69 17.77 -9.74
CA ASP A 319 20.77 18.73 -10.36
C ASP A 319 19.74 17.99 -11.23
N ARG A 320 20.20 17.03 -12.05
CA ARG A 320 19.33 16.19 -12.88
C ARG A 320 18.36 15.36 -12.04
N ILE A 321 18.82 14.80 -10.93
CA ILE A 321 17.99 14.04 -10.00
C ILE A 321 16.93 14.92 -9.35
N PHE A 322 17.30 16.12 -8.93
CA PHE A 322 16.35 17.07 -8.35
C PHE A 322 15.24 17.45 -9.35
N ASP A 323 15.60 17.76 -10.61
CA ASP A 323 14.63 18.06 -11.65
C ASP A 323 13.72 16.88 -11.91
N GLY A 324 14.26 15.66 -11.98
CA GLY A 324 13.48 14.44 -12.16
C GLY A 324 12.51 14.19 -11.02
N VAL A 325 12.99 14.18 -9.76
CA VAL A 325 12.17 13.86 -8.60
C VAL A 325 11.12 14.93 -8.29
N SER A 326 11.34 16.16 -8.78
CA SER A 326 10.35 17.25 -8.70
C SER A 326 9.06 16.93 -9.46
N VAL A 327 9.06 15.98 -10.40
CA VAL A 327 7.83 15.45 -11.02
C VAL A 327 6.93 14.81 -9.96
N TYR A 328 7.50 14.07 -9.00
CA TYR A 328 6.71 13.46 -7.94
C TYR A 328 6.25 14.48 -6.90
N TYR A 329 7.19 15.24 -6.35
CA TYR A 329 6.93 16.07 -5.17
C TYR A 329 6.42 17.49 -5.47
N ASN A 330 6.60 17.99 -6.70
CA ASN A 330 6.26 19.38 -7.04
C ASN A 330 5.92 19.58 -8.52
N TYR A 331 5.16 18.66 -9.12
CA TYR A 331 4.78 18.80 -10.54
C TYR A 331 4.00 20.08 -10.82
N THR A 332 3.12 20.51 -9.89
CA THR A 332 2.32 21.74 -10.00
C THR A 332 3.14 23.02 -9.75
N GLY A 333 4.33 22.93 -9.17
CA GLY A 333 5.18 24.09 -8.87
C GLY A 333 4.81 24.86 -7.60
N ASP A 334 3.88 24.36 -6.79
CA ASP A 334 3.33 25.09 -5.63
C ASP A 334 4.17 24.90 -4.34
N VAL A 335 5.07 23.91 -4.32
CA VAL A 335 5.87 23.57 -3.14
C VAL A 335 7.11 24.46 -3.07
N LYS A 336 7.28 25.19 -1.97
CA LYS A 336 8.42 26.11 -1.75
C LYS A 336 9.65 25.42 -1.17
N CYS A 337 9.45 24.46 -0.27
CA CYS A 337 10.49 23.62 0.28
C CYS A 337 9.91 22.26 0.65
N PHE A 338 10.76 21.23 0.75
CA PHE A 338 10.37 19.86 1.07
C PHE A 338 10.66 19.53 2.53
N ASP A 339 9.62 19.13 3.29
CA ASP A 339 9.80 18.54 4.62
C ASP A 339 9.92 17.02 4.47
N LEU A 340 11.07 16.47 4.82
CA LEU A 340 11.34 15.04 4.70
C LEU A 340 10.56 14.20 5.73
N ASP A 341 9.93 14.80 6.73
CA ASP A 341 9.16 14.14 7.79
C ASP A 341 7.63 14.20 7.57
N ASP A 342 7.17 14.76 6.45
CA ASP A 342 5.73 14.95 6.18
C ASP A 342 4.99 13.61 5.98
N ASP A 343 3.84 13.43 6.65
CA ASP A 343 2.94 12.26 6.56
C ASP A 343 1.50 12.72 6.32
N PRO A 344 1.18 13.24 5.12
CA PRO A 344 -0.09 13.91 4.85
C PRO A 344 -1.32 12.99 4.93
N HIS A 345 -1.16 11.67 4.78
CA HIS A 345 -2.27 10.70 4.83
C HIS A 345 -2.35 9.89 6.12
N GLY A 346 -1.44 10.16 7.07
CA GLY A 346 -1.50 9.55 8.39
C GLY A 346 -1.19 8.07 8.43
N MET A 347 -0.26 7.60 7.60
CA MET A 347 0.13 6.18 7.50
C MET A 347 1.09 5.70 8.59
N GLY A 348 1.31 6.48 9.65
CA GLY A 348 2.24 6.15 10.73
C GLY A 348 2.03 4.78 11.39
N GLY A 349 0.81 4.21 11.32
CA GLY A 349 0.49 2.86 11.78
C GLY A 349 1.17 1.74 10.99
N TRP A 350 1.48 1.97 9.72
CA TRP A 350 2.08 0.97 8.86
C TRP A 350 3.45 0.49 9.35
N GLN A 351 4.26 1.37 9.94
CA GLN A 351 5.55 0.98 10.51
C GLN A 351 5.41 -0.03 11.66
N TRP A 352 4.38 0.12 12.48
CA TRP A 352 4.04 -0.87 13.49
C TRP A 352 3.65 -2.21 12.86
N GLN A 353 2.78 -2.20 11.84
CA GLN A 353 2.38 -3.44 11.15
C GLN A 353 3.58 -4.12 10.47
N ALA A 354 4.49 -3.37 9.85
CA ALA A 354 5.74 -3.89 9.29
C ALA A 354 6.66 -4.50 10.37
N CYS A 355 6.65 -3.95 11.59
CA CYS A 355 7.40 -4.47 12.73
C CYS A 355 6.69 -5.60 13.49
N THR A 356 5.45 -5.95 13.15
CA THR A 356 4.70 -7.00 13.85
C THR A 356 4.33 -8.15 12.92
N GLU A 357 3.49 -7.91 11.93
CA GLU A 357 2.87 -8.94 11.09
C GLU A 357 3.18 -8.80 9.59
N MET A 358 3.27 -7.56 9.06
CA MET A 358 3.53 -7.28 7.64
C MET A 358 5.03 -7.27 7.34
N VAL A 359 5.70 -8.36 7.70
CA VAL A 359 7.14 -8.53 7.50
C VAL A 359 7.40 -8.96 6.07
N MET A 360 7.58 -7.97 5.19
CA MET A 360 7.80 -8.15 3.77
C MET A 360 9.30 -7.98 3.46
N PRO A 361 10.04 -9.07 3.15
CA PRO A 361 11.46 -8.97 2.79
C PRO A 361 11.62 -8.18 1.49
N MET A 362 12.50 -7.18 1.52
CA MET A 362 12.89 -6.41 0.34
C MET A 362 14.40 -6.26 0.29
N SER A 363 14.97 -6.52 -0.88
CA SER A 363 16.41 -6.39 -1.19
C SER A 363 16.58 -5.61 -2.49
N SER A 364 17.76 -5.06 -2.71
CA SER A 364 18.15 -4.44 -3.98
C SER A 364 19.44 -5.05 -4.48
N ASN A 365 19.33 -5.70 -5.65
CA ASN A 365 20.47 -6.36 -6.30
C ASN A 365 21.27 -5.32 -7.11
N PRO A 366 22.59 -5.13 -6.84
CA PRO A 366 23.38 -4.12 -7.51
C PRO A 366 23.53 -4.34 -9.03
N ASP A 367 23.33 -5.56 -9.54
CA ASP A 367 23.48 -5.87 -10.96
C ASP A 367 22.22 -5.53 -11.76
N THR A 368 21.05 -5.60 -11.15
CA THR A 368 19.75 -5.43 -11.82
C THR A 368 19.04 -4.13 -11.44
N SER A 369 19.28 -3.64 -10.24
CA SER A 369 18.59 -2.48 -9.67
C SER A 369 19.31 -1.15 -9.91
N MET A 370 18.55 -0.07 -9.99
CA MET A 370 19.06 1.30 -9.96
C MET A 370 19.24 1.85 -8.53
N PHE A 371 18.79 1.12 -7.52
CA PHE A 371 18.92 1.50 -6.11
C PHE A 371 20.26 1.05 -5.52
N PRO A 372 20.69 1.63 -4.39
CA PRO A 372 21.85 1.12 -3.65
C PRO A 372 21.70 -0.35 -3.31
N ALA A 373 22.81 -1.09 -3.29
CA ALA A 373 22.81 -2.49 -2.90
C ALA A 373 22.31 -2.67 -1.45
N TRP A 374 21.30 -3.49 -1.29
CA TRP A 374 20.69 -3.78 0.00
C TRP A 374 20.29 -5.25 0.09
N ASN A 375 20.66 -5.90 1.16
CA ASN A 375 20.21 -7.26 1.45
C ASN A 375 19.33 -7.26 2.70
N TYR A 376 18.10 -7.71 2.56
CA TYR A 376 17.21 -7.89 3.69
C TYR A 376 17.86 -8.79 4.76
N ASN A 377 17.86 -8.29 5.99
CA ASN A 377 18.42 -9.01 7.13
C ASN A 377 17.39 -9.01 8.28
N TYR A 378 16.79 -10.18 8.51
CA TYR A 378 15.78 -10.32 9.55
C TYR A 378 16.31 -9.99 10.96
N THR A 379 17.56 -10.30 11.28
CA THR A 379 18.15 -9.98 12.58
C THR A 379 18.26 -8.47 12.79
N TYR A 380 18.62 -7.74 11.75
CA TYR A 380 18.64 -6.28 11.76
C TYR A 380 17.23 -5.71 11.96
N GLU A 381 16.25 -6.18 11.19
CA GLU A 381 14.85 -5.76 11.34
C GLU A 381 14.29 -6.06 12.74
N GLN A 382 14.64 -7.21 13.29
CA GLN A 382 14.24 -7.59 14.64
C GLN A 382 14.79 -6.62 15.70
N GLU A 383 16.04 -6.19 15.57
CA GLU A 383 16.66 -5.24 16.49
C GLU A 383 16.08 -3.82 16.30
N ARG A 384 15.88 -3.40 15.04
CA ARG A 384 15.22 -2.13 14.72
C ARG A 384 13.82 -2.07 15.35
N CYS A 385 13.01 -3.09 15.17
CA CYS A 385 11.65 -3.15 15.71
C CYS A 385 11.63 -3.26 17.24
N ARG A 386 12.61 -3.95 17.83
CA ARG A 386 12.78 -3.99 19.28
C ARG A 386 13.12 -2.62 19.86
N THR A 387 14.00 -1.88 19.20
CA THR A 387 14.42 -0.54 19.61
C THR A 387 13.29 0.47 19.44
N SER A 388 12.58 0.43 18.31
CA SER A 388 11.53 1.40 17.98
C SER A 388 10.23 1.16 18.76
N TYR A 389 9.85 -0.11 18.96
CA TYR A 389 8.52 -0.47 19.47
C TYR A 389 8.54 -1.51 20.60
N GLY A 390 9.69 -2.03 21.01
CA GLY A 390 9.77 -3.10 22.02
C GLY A 390 9.19 -4.44 21.55
N VAL A 391 9.04 -4.67 20.25
CA VAL A 391 8.42 -5.87 19.69
C VAL A 391 9.39 -6.69 18.83
N VAL A 392 9.03 -7.95 18.61
CA VAL A 392 9.73 -8.86 17.70
C VAL A 392 8.81 -9.20 16.54
N PRO A 393 9.23 -8.94 15.29
CA PRO A 393 8.43 -9.23 14.10
C PRO A 393 8.05 -10.73 14.00
N ARG A 394 6.79 -11.01 13.68
CA ARG A 394 6.29 -12.37 13.46
C ARG A 394 6.30 -12.70 11.97
N ARG A 395 7.48 -12.83 11.37
CA ARG A 395 7.71 -12.94 9.91
C ARG A 395 6.89 -14.02 9.17
N ARG A 396 6.32 -14.99 9.89
CA ARG A 396 5.50 -16.08 9.30
C ARG A 396 4.04 -16.00 9.71
N TRP A 397 3.66 -14.98 10.47
CA TRP A 397 2.31 -14.95 11.01
C TRP A 397 1.24 -14.84 9.92
N ILE A 398 1.36 -13.89 9.02
CA ILE A 398 0.40 -13.69 7.92
C ILE A 398 0.26 -14.95 7.05
N THR A 399 1.38 -15.56 6.69
CA THR A 399 1.36 -16.79 5.87
C THR A 399 0.80 -17.99 6.60
N THR A 400 0.95 -18.05 7.93
CA THR A 400 0.30 -19.05 8.79
C THR A 400 -1.19 -18.80 8.90
N GLU A 401 -1.59 -17.58 9.18
CA GLU A 401 -2.99 -17.20 9.42
C GLU A 401 -3.86 -17.32 8.17
N PHE A 402 -3.31 -16.96 7.01
CA PHE A 402 -4.06 -16.90 5.73
C PHE A 402 -3.64 -17.97 4.71
N GLY A 403 -2.81 -18.96 5.11
CA GLY A 403 -2.43 -20.10 4.26
C GLY A 403 -1.49 -19.77 3.11
N GLY A 404 -0.69 -18.69 3.23
CA GLY A 404 0.16 -18.20 2.14
C GLY A 404 1.41 -19.03 1.83
N HIS A 405 1.87 -19.92 2.74
CA HIS A 405 3.08 -20.71 2.52
C HIS A 405 3.01 -21.67 1.34
N ASP A 406 1.87 -22.31 1.15
CA ASP A 406 1.56 -23.16 -0.01
C ASP A 406 0.21 -22.74 -0.58
N TYR A 407 0.15 -21.47 -1.02
CA TYR A 407 -1.09 -20.85 -1.43
C TYR A 407 -1.79 -21.60 -2.58
N LYS A 408 -1.03 -22.17 -3.52
CA LYS A 408 -1.61 -22.93 -4.63
C LYS A 408 -2.42 -24.13 -4.15
N THR A 409 -1.84 -24.92 -3.24
CA THR A 409 -2.51 -26.09 -2.67
C THR A 409 -3.59 -25.70 -1.66
N THR A 410 -3.26 -24.74 -0.77
CA THR A 410 -4.18 -24.35 0.31
C THR A 410 -5.40 -23.64 -0.26
N TRP A 411 -5.21 -22.60 -1.07
CA TRP A 411 -6.32 -21.78 -1.55
C TRP A 411 -7.13 -22.46 -2.65
N SER A 412 -6.55 -23.39 -3.44
CA SER A 412 -7.34 -24.20 -4.38
C SER A 412 -8.40 -25.07 -3.68
N LYS A 413 -8.20 -25.39 -2.39
CA LYS A 413 -9.11 -26.24 -1.59
C LYS A 413 -9.99 -25.45 -0.62
N SER A 414 -9.56 -24.24 -0.20
CA SER A 414 -10.24 -23.48 0.87
C SER A 414 -10.77 -22.12 0.43
N ALA A 415 -10.35 -21.60 -0.73
CA ALA A 415 -10.78 -20.32 -1.24
C ALA A 415 -11.74 -20.47 -2.43
N SER A 416 -12.62 -19.50 -2.59
CA SER A 416 -13.49 -19.38 -3.77
C SER A 416 -13.91 -17.94 -4.01
N ASN A 417 -14.20 -17.61 -5.26
CA ASN A 417 -14.71 -16.30 -5.68
C ASN A 417 -13.80 -15.15 -5.27
N ILE A 418 -12.52 -15.23 -5.65
CA ILE A 418 -11.55 -14.14 -5.51
C ILE A 418 -11.00 -13.81 -6.88
N ILE A 419 -11.04 -12.53 -7.25
CA ILE A 419 -10.33 -11.97 -8.38
C ILE A 419 -9.08 -11.30 -7.85
N PHE A 420 -7.89 -11.76 -8.27
CA PHE A 420 -6.64 -11.02 -8.11
C PHE A 420 -6.38 -10.25 -9.40
N SER A 421 -6.58 -8.93 -9.35
CA SER A 421 -6.44 -8.03 -10.50
C SER A 421 -5.10 -7.30 -10.41
N ASN A 422 -4.26 -7.40 -11.45
CA ASN A 422 -2.88 -6.91 -11.40
C ASN A 422 -2.44 -6.28 -12.71
N GLY A 423 -1.58 -5.27 -12.60
CA GLY A 423 -0.82 -4.73 -13.73
C GLY A 423 0.67 -5.03 -13.57
N LEU A 424 1.38 -5.36 -14.67
CA LEU A 424 2.79 -5.75 -14.61
C LEU A 424 3.77 -4.57 -14.52
N LEU A 425 3.28 -3.33 -14.60
CA LEU A 425 4.07 -2.13 -14.28
C LEU A 425 4.02 -1.80 -12.78
N ASP A 426 3.11 -2.43 -12.04
CA ASP A 426 3.04 -2.29 -10.60
C ASP A 426 4.17 -3.08 -9.93
N PRO A 427 5.08 -2.45 -9.17
CA PRO A 427 6.15 -3.17 -8.47
C PRO A 427 5.64 -4.24 -7.50
N TRP A 428 4.44 -4.06 -6.96
CA TRP A 428 3.80 -5.02 -6.07
C TRP A 428 3.28 -6.26 -6.78
N SER A 429 3.18 -6.24 -8.14
CA SER A 429 2.74 -7.39 -8.92
C SER A 429 3.63 -8.62 -8.68
N GLY A 430 4.92 -8.43 -8.44
CA GLY A 430 5.84 -9.51 -8.12
C GLY A 430 5.49 -10.29 -6.86
N GLY A 431 4.81 -9.66 -5.90
CA GLY A 431 4.28 -10.27 -4.68
C GLY A 431 2.81 -10.64 -4.74
N SER A 432 2.17 -10.59 -5.91
CA SER A 432 0.74 -10.81 -6.12
C SER A 432 0.47 -12.15 -6.82
N VAL A 433 -0.81 -12.56 -6.86
CA VAL A 433 -1.24 -13.76 -7.58
C VAL A 433 -1.42 -13.42 -9.06
N LEU A 434 -0.55 -13.96 -9.92
CA LEU A 434 -0.51 -13.68 -11.37
C LEU A 434 -1.04 -14.84 -12.23
N GLN A 435 -1.47 -15.94 -11.63
CA GLN A 435 -2.02 -17.11 -12.32
C GLN A 435 -3.25 -17.63 -11.58
N ASN A 436 -4.20 -18.17 -12.32
CA ASN A 436 -5.36 -18.80 -11.71
C ASN A 436 -4.94 -19.89 -10.72
N ILE A 437 -5.53 -19.89 -9.55
CA ILE A 437 -5.34 -20.92 -8.52
C ILE A 437 -6.40 -22.02 -8.68
N SER A 438 -7.62 -21.62 -9.03
CA SER A 438 -8.75 -22.52 -9.30
C SER A 438 -9.72 -21.87 -10.30
N GLU A 439 -10.82 -22.52 -10.64
CA GLU A 439 -11.88 -21.97 -11.50
C GLU A 439 -12.53 -20.70 -10.92
N THR A 440 -12.51 -20.54 -9.60
CA THR A 440 -13.15 -19.42 -8.89
C THR A 440 -12.17 -18.50 -8.18
N VAL A 441 -10.88 -18.84 -8.12
CA VAL A 441 -9.80 -17.97 -7.64
C VAL A 441 -8.91 -17.63 -8.84
N VAL A 442 -9.22 -16.49 -9.45
CA VAL A 442 -8.71 -16.14 -10.76
C VAL A 442 -7.78 -14.94 -10.71
N ALA A 443 -6.81 -14.90 -11.63
CA ALA A 443 -5.92 -13.77 -11.85
C ALA A 443 -6.30 -13.06 -13.15
N LEU A 444 -6.56 -11.76 -13.08
CA LEU A 444 -6.66 -10.88 -14.25
C LEU A 444 -5.38 -10.03 -14.29
N VAL A 445 -4.61 -10.16 -15.37
CA VAL A 445 -3.29 -9.56 -15.48
C VAL A 445 -3.17 -8.77 -16.77
N THR A 446 -2.82 -7.49 -16.65
CA THR A 446 -2.53 -6.61 -17.79
C THR A 446 -1.04 -6.26 -17.83
N LYS A 447 -0.47 -6.14 -19.02
CA LYS A 447 0.96 -5.83 -19.20
C LYS A 447 1.27 -4.37 -18.89
N GLU A 448 0.34 -3.50 -19.20
CA GLU A 448 0.48 -2.04 -19.17
C GLU A 448 -0.13 -1.41 -17.90
N GLY A 449 -0.78 -2.19 -17.05
CA GLY A 449 -1.41 -1.71 -15.82
C GLY A 449 -0.37 -1.41 -14.74
N ALA A 450 -0.61 -0.32 -14.00
CA ALA A 450 0.10 0.03 -12.79
C ALA A 450 -0.79 -0.22 -11.55
N HIS A 451 -0.38 0.21 -10.37
CA HIS A 451 -0.96 -0.15 -9.06
C HIS A 451 -2.47 0.14 -8.98
N HIS A 452 -3.28 -0.92 -8.93
CA HIS A 452 -4.76 -0.92 -8.90
C HIS A 452 -5.44 0.15 -9.76
N LEU A 453 -4.95 0.30 -11.01
CA LEU A 453 -5.54 1.22 -11.98
C LEU A 453 -6.99 0.86 -12.35
N ASP A 454 -7.32 -0.43 -12.30
CA ASP A 454 -8.67 -0.97 -12.46
C ASP A 454 -9.69 -0.37 -11.49
N LEU A 455 -9.26 -0.05 -10.26
CA LEU A 455 -10.12 0.57 -9.25
C LEU A 455 -10.36 2.07 -9.45
N ARG A 456 -9.64 2.75 -10.36
CA ARG A 456 -9.89 4.18 -10.64
C ARG A 456 -11.24 4.37 -11.34
N SER A 457 -11.76 5.61 -11.33
CA SER A 457 -12.95 5.94 -12.14
C SER A 457 -12.68 5.69 -13.61
N SER A 458 -13.72 5.29 -14.33
CA SER A 458 -13.69 5.23 -15.78
C SER A 458 -13.53 6.63 -16.38
N THR A 459 -12.72 6.75 -17.41
CA THR A 459 -12.48 7.99 -18.16
C THR A 459 -12.55 7.73 -19.67
N PRO A 460 -12.80 8.77 -20.49
CA PRO A 460 -12.73 8.63 -21.96
C PRO A 460 -11.31 8.29 -22.45
N GLU A 461 -10.28 8.52 -21.66
CA GLU A 461 -8.88 8.20 -21.96
C GLU A 461 -8.49 6.76 -21.59
N ASP A 462 -9.40 5.98 -20.98
CA ASP A 462 -9.10 4.59 -20.61
C ASP A 462 -8.71 3.77 -21.83
N PRO A 463 -7.54 3.10 -21.81
CA PRO A 463 -7.16 2.24 -22.93
C PRO A 463 -8.03 0.96 -22.96
N ASP A 464 -8.17 0.39 -24.15
CA ASP A 464 -9.04 -0.79 -24.39
C ASP A 464 -8.75 -1.96 -23.43
N TRP A 465 -7.49 -2.20 -23.10
CA TRP A 465 -7.12 -3.29 -22.19
C TRP A 465 -7.67 -3.06 -20.76
N LEU A 466 -7.73 -1.81 -20.29
CA LEU A 466 -8.29 -1.47 -18.97
C LEU A 466 -9.82 -1.63 -18.95
N VAL A 467 -10.48 -1.17 -20.05
CA VAL A 467 -11.93 -1.37 -20.23
C VAL A 467 -12.26 -2.87 -20.21
N GLN A 468 -11.50 -3.69 -20.93
CA GLN A 468 -11.70 -5.16 -20.98
C GLN A 468 -11.44 -5.85 -19.62
N GLN A 469 -10.44 -5.38 -18.86
CA GLN A 469 -10.15 -5.86 -17.52
C GLN A 469 -11.36 -5.62 -16.62
N ARG A 470 -11.84 -4.37 -16.50
CA ARG A 470 -13.02 -3.99 -15.70
C ARG A 470 -14.29 -4.73 -16.13
N GLU A 471 -14.52 -4.90 -17.43
CA GLU A 471 -15.67 -5.70 -17.90
C GLU A 471 -15.55 -7.19 -17.51
N SER A 472 -14.33 -7.71 -17.40
CA SER A 472 -14.12 -9.08 -16.94
C SER A 472 -14.40 -9.21 -15.44
N GLU A 473 -13.98 -8.25 -14.63
CA GLU A 473 -14.30 -8.13 -13.21
C GLU A 473 -15.82 -8.07 -12.98
N VAL A 474 -16.49 -7.19 -13.72
CA VAL A 474 -17.95 -7.04 -13.64
C VAL A 474 -18.68 -8.34 -14.00
N ARG A 475 -18.24 -9.05 -15.07
CA ARG A 475 -18.85 -10.33 -15.45
C ARG A 475 -18.71 -11.39 -14.36
N LEU A 476 -17.55 -11.50 -13.74
CA LEU A 476 -17.30 -12.45 -12.65
C LEU A 476 -18.17 -12.11 -11.43
N ILE A 477 -18.19 -10.84 -11.02
CA ILE A 477 -19.03 -10.36 -9.90
C ILE A 477 -20.52 -10.64 -10.17
N GLN A 478 -21.00 -10.36 -11.39
CA GLN A 478 -22.38 -10.65 -11.76
C GLN A 478 -22.69 -12.15 -11.66
N GLY A 479 -21.79 -13.01 -12.16
CA GLY A 479 -21.96 -14.47 -12.06
C GLY A 479 -22.10 -14.94 -10.62
N TRP A 480 -21.27 -14.43 -9.70
CA TRP A 480 -21.37 -14.79 -8.28
C TRP A 480 -22.68 -14.33 -7.63
N ILE A 481 -23.18 -13.16 -7.99
CA ILE A 481 -24.45 -12.63 -7.48
C ILE A 481 -25.62 -13.48 -8.03
N ASP A 482 -25.57 -13.87 -9.30
CA ASP A 482 -26.60 -14.68 -9.94
C ASP A 482 -26.65 -16.09 -9.34
N ASP A 483 -25.52 -16.73 -9.13
CA ASP A 483 -25.41 -18.05 -8.50
C ASP A 483 -25.94 -18.03 -7.05
N TYR A 484 -25.56 -16.99 -6.29
CA TYR A 484 -26.06 -16.79 -4.93
C TYR A 484 -27.58 -16.64 -4.90
N ASN A 485 -28.14 -15.82 -5.79
CA ASN A 485 -29.58 -15.57 -5.87
C ASN A 485 -30.39 -16.81 -6.34
N GLN A 486 -29.76 -17.73 -7.09
CA GLN A 486 -30.33 -18.99 -7.54
C GLN A 486 -30.18 -20.12 -6.50
N GLY A 487 -29.53 -19.88 -5.36
CA GLY A 487 -29.24 -20.87 -4.34
C GLY A 487 -28.26 -21.95 -4.79
N LYS A 488 -27.49 -21.70 -5.85
CA LYS A 488 -26.37 -22.57 -6.26
C LYS A 488 -25.25 -22.44 -5.24
N ALA A 489 -24.88 -23.55 -4.59
CA ALA A 489 -23.67 -23.59 -3.82
C ALA A 489 -22.47 -23.29 -4.77
N SER A 490 -21.51 -22.45 -4.34
CA SER A 490 -20.23 -22.44 -5.03
C SER A 490 -19.71 -23.87 -5.02
N THR A 491 -19.62 -24.48 -6.21
CA THR A 491 -19.20 -25.86 -6.35
C THR A 491 -17.76 -25.98 -5.86
N PHE A 492 -17.60 -26.40 -4.61
CA PHE A 492 -16.36 -27.07 -4.21
C PHE A 492 -16.39 -28.41 -4.95
N SER A 493 -15.69 -28.55 -6.05
CA SER A 493 -15.38 -29.86 -6.60
C SER A 493 -14.50 -30.57 -5.58
N MET A 494 -15.06 -31.59 -4.91
CA MET A 494 -14.30 -32.51 -4.07
C MET A 494 -13.25 -33.26 -4.89
#